data_d1f2dba0badc00be015f671806a93544
#
_entry.id   d1f2dba0badc00be015f671806a93544
#
_cell.length_a   1.000
_cell.length_b   1.000
_cell.length_c   1.000
_cell.angle_alpha   90.00
_cell.angle_beta   90.00
_cell.angle_gamma   90.00
#
_symmetry.space_group_name_H-M   'P 1'
#
loop_
_entity.id
_entity.type
_entity.pdbx_description
1 polymer ?
#
loop_
_entity_poly.entity_id
_entity_poly.type
_entity_poly.pdbx_seq_one_letter_code
_entity_poly.pdbx_strand_id
1 'polypeptide(L)'
;MILRCFRILSILLALLGPAHAQLAATLNVRKKQFLAGEPVLAVVTVTNRAGKDLTFASDGRTQWLDFIITDGQGNSVTPRGNTMFGKMTIKAGESLAREVDLTQHFILTEPGNFSVGAVIHMPGNTKEGTSTNRVLFNQNPGLLYWSQSVGIPGSSNKTRTFHVINFAGDQKTQIYAQVVDGRTGQFVRTFLLGDLLMLRKPLVTVDRLQHMHVMFLATPTMWVHCEIDTDGKLVNREIHQRGDQGDPQLITFADGTVRVANSIPYDAKAAAEEKAKIRKASDRPPVTY
;
A
#
# COMPACT_ATOMS: atom_id res chain seq x y z
N MET A 1 -67.05 -9.51 15.32
CA MET A 1 -65.79 -9.77 16.06
C MET A 1 -64.57 -9.90 15.14
N ILE A 2 -64.65 -10.54 14.00
CA ILE A 2 -63.59 -10.81 13.06
C ILE A 2 -62.99 -9.53 12.43
N LEU A 3 -63.82 -8.52 12.13
CA LEU A 3 -63.36 -7.27 11.49
C LEU A 3 -62.51 -6.37 12.41
N ARG A 4 -62.68 -6.47 13.72
CA ARG A 4 -61.86 -5.75 14.72
C ARG A 4 -60.47 -6.39 14.89
N CYS A 5 -60.38 -7.71 14.84
CA CYS A 5 -59.09 -8.43 14.89
C CYS A 5 -58.22 -8.14 13.66
N PHE A 6 -58.83 -7.97 12.48
CA PHE A 6 -58.07 -7.65 11.24
C PHE A 6 -57.49 -6.23 11.29
N ARG A 7 -58.19 -5.25 11.87
CA ARG A 7 -57.65 -3.88 12.04
C ARG A 7 -56.51 -3.80 13.03
N ILE A 8 -56.56 -4.59 14.12
CA ILE A 8 -55.48 -4.65 15.12
C ILE A 8 -54.24 -5.32 14.54
N LEU A 9 -54.41 -6.38 13.75
CA LEU A 9 -53.29 -7.07 13.08
C LEU A 9 -52.64 -6.19 12.03
N SER A 10 -53.40 -5.38 11.28
CA SER A 10 -52.86 -4.44 10.29
C SER A 10 -52.06 -3.28 10.94
N ILE A 11 -52.47 -2.83 12.13
CA ILE A 11 -51.76 -1.79 12.89
C ILE A 11 -50.44 -2.37 13.48
N LEU A 12 -50.47 -3.62 13.93
CA LEU A 12 -49.25 -4.29 14.45
C LEU A 12 -48.19 -4.54 13.35
N LEU A 13 -48.64 -4.86 12.11
CA LEU A 13 -47.73 -5.05 10.97
C LEU A 13 -47.14 -3.72 10.49
N ALA A 14 -47.80 -2.59 10.64
CA ALA A 14 -47.32 -1.27 10.28
C ALA A 14 -46.24 -0.72 11.25
N LEU A 15 -46.15 -1.29 12.47
CA LEU A 15 -45.15 -0.95 13.49
C LEU A 15 -43.83 -1.71 13.32
N LEU A 16 -43.76 -2.71 12.44
CA LEU A 16 -42.53 -3.35 12.00
C LEU A 16 -41.84 -2.49 10.94
N GLY A 17 -41.50 -1.25 11.29
CA GLY A 17 -40.60 -0.45 10.46
C GLY A 17 -39.31 -1.21 10.21
N PRO A 18 -38.71 -1.11 9.02
CA PRO A 18 -37.45 -1.77 8.73
C PRO A 18 -36.43 -1.35 9.79
N ALA A 19 -35.89 -2.31 10.51
CA ALA A 19 -34.80 -2.08 11.45
C ALA A 19 -33.60 -1.63 10.62
N HIS A 20 -33.49 -0.33 10.34
CA HIS A 20 -32.34 0.24 9.67
C HIS A 20 -31.12 0.01 10.54
N ALA A 21 -30.17 -0.73 10.04
CA ALA A 21 -28.87 -0.88 10.70
C ALA A 21 -28.33 0.52 11.03
N GLN A 22 -28.02 0.77 12.29
CA GLN A 22 -27.52 2.08 12.77
C GLN A 22 -26.15 2.42 12.15
N LEU A 23 -25.44 1.39 11.69
CA LEU A 23 -24.18 1.51 10.99
C LEU A 23 -24.23 0.76 9.66
N ALA A 24 -23.56 1.29 8.65
CA ALA A 24 -23.12 0.53 7.50
C ALA A 24 -21.59 0.60 7.41
N ALA A 25 -20.98 -0.51 7.05
CA ALA A 25 -19.54 -0.58 6.94
C ALA A 25 -19.11 -1.33 5.69
N THR A 26 -18.09 -0.82 5.02
CA THR A 26 -17.47 -1.48 3.86
C THR A 26 -15.96 -1.53 4.03
N LEU A 27 -15.33 -2.56 3.47
CA LEU A 27 -13.90 -2.74 3.45
C LEU A 27 -13.42 -2.85 2.01
N ASN A 28 -12.32 -2.18 1.72
CA ASN A 28 -11.59 -2.28 0.47
C ASN A 28 -10.09 -2.46 0.75
N VAL A 29 -9.39 -3.12 -0.17
CA VAL A 29 -7.92 -3.26 -0.16
C VAL A 29 -7.40 -2.65 -1.45
N ARG A 30 -6.34 -1.86 -1.39
CA ARG A 30 -5.89 -1.03 -2.53
C ARG A 30 -5.59 -1.82 -3.80
N LYS A 31 -5.13 -3.06 -3.67
CA LYS A 31 -4.85 -3.97 -4.79
C LYS A 31 -5.13 -5.42 -4.39
N LYS A 32 -5.19 -6.31 -5.38
CA LYS A 32 -5.47 -7.73 -5.13
C LYS A 32 -4.22 -8.58 -4.98
N GLN A 33 -3.09 -8.13 -5.54
CA GLN A 33 -1.82 -8.85 -5.49
C GLN A 33 -0.76 -8.00 -4.78
N PHE A 34 -0.11 -8.59 -3.79
CA PHE A 34 0.95 -7.99 -3.00
C PHE A 34 2.22 -8.83 -3.07
N LEU A 35 3.36 -8.16 -3.00
CA LEU A 35 4.62 -8.83 -2.73
C LEU A 35 4.67 -9.23 -1.25
N ALA A 36 5.18 -10.42 -0.94
CA ALA A 36 5.37 -10.85 0.45
C ALA A 36 6.23 -9.84 1.23
N GLY A 37 5.74 -9.41 2.41
CA GLY A 37 6.36 -8.37 3.22
C GLY A 37 6.00 -6.93 2.82
N GLU A 38 5.24 -6.72 1.76
CA GLU A 38 4.73 -5.39 1.39
C GLU A 38 3.56 -5.00 2.31
N PRO A 39 3.41 -3.70 2.67
CA PRO A 39 2.27 -3.22 3.43
C PRO A 39 0.94 -3.52 2.74
N VAL A 40 0.02 -4.17 3.46
CA VAL A 40 -1.35 -4.45 2.99
C VAL A 40 -2.29 -3.41 3.55
N LEU A 41 -2.55 -2.36 2.77
CA LEU A 41 -3.39 -1.24 3.18
C LEU A 41 -4.87 -1.56 2.94
N ALA A 42 -5.62 -1.70 4.04
CA ALA A 42 -7.06 -1.84 4.05
C ALA A 42 -7.73 -0.51 4.41
N VAL A 43 -8.81 -0.18 3.72
CA VAL A 43 -9.63 1.02 3.97
C VAL A 43 -11.00 0.56 4.44
N VAL A 44 -11.33 0.85 5.70
CA VAL A 44 -12.66 0.63 6.28
C VAL A 44 -13.42 1.92 6.23
N THR A 45 -14.56 1.94 5.54
CA THR A 45 -15.47 3.08 5.50
C THR A 45 -16.69 2.77 6.38
N VAL A 46 -16.94 3.62 7.36
CA VAL A 46 -18.07 3.50 8.28
C VAL A 46 -19.05 4.64 8.04
N THR A 47 -20.32 4.31 7.83
CA THR A 47 -21.42 5.26 7.66
C THR A 47 -22.30 5.25 8.89
N ASN A 48 -22.47 6.40 9.52
CA ASN A 48 -23.33 6.56 10.69
C ASN A 48 -24.77 6.86 10.27
N ARG A 49 -25.68 5.92 10.52
CA ARG A 49 -27.12 6.05 10.28
C ARG A 49 -27.95 6.15 11.57
N ALA A 50 -27.29 6.35 12.72
CA ALA A 50 -27.94 6.32 14.03
C ALA A 50 -28.75 7.59 14.38
N GLY A 51 -28.77 8.61 13.51
CA GLY A 51 -29.47 9.89 13.79
C GLY A 51 -28.79 10.77 14.83
N LYS A 52 -27.67 10.36 15.38
CA LYS A 52 -26.83 11.11 16.35
C LYS A 52 -25.36 10.90 16.07
N ASP A 53 -24.51 11.80 16.55
CA ASP A 53 -23.06 11.65 16.43
C ASP A 53 -22.57 10.43 17.20
N LEU A 54 -21.67 9.66 16.60
CA LEU A 54 -21.04 8.49 17.20
C LEU A 54 -19.53 8.70 17.35
N THR A 55 -19.02 8.42 18.55
CA THR A 55 -17.60 8.46 18.83
C THR A 55 -17.12 7.06 19.15
N PHE A 56 -16.28 6.54 18.28
CA PHE A 56 -15.58 5.26 18.41
C PHE A 56 -14.24 5.49 19.10
N ALA A 57 -13.94 4.72 20.10
CA ALA A 57 -12.66 4.74 20.79
C ALA A 57 -12.32 3.34 21.28
N SER A 58 -11.06 2.95 21.19
CA SER A 58 -10.53 1.75 21.84
C SER A 58 -10.06 2.13 23.23
N ASP A 59 -10.39 1.31 24.20
CA ASP A 59 -9.76 1.30 25.52
C ASP A 59 -8.95 0.01 25.68
N GLY A 60 -8.22 -0.14 26.79
CA GLY A 60 -7.37 -1.32 27.00
C GLY A 60 -8.12 -2.66 27.06
N ARG A 61 -9.45 -2.68 27.04
CA ARG A 61 -10.30 -3.87 27.14
C ARG A 61 -11.22 -4.07 25.96
N THR A 62 -11.57 -3.00 25.26
CA THR A 62 -12.55 -3.04 24.16
C THR A 62 -11.98 -2.35 22.93
N GLN A 63 -12.19 -2.97 21.79
CA GLN A 63 -11.84 -2.42 20.50
C GLN A 63 -13.13 -2.09 19.74
N TRP A 64 -13.13 -0.95 19.06
CA TRP A 64 -14.27 -0.58 18.22
C TRP A 64 -14.17 -1.14 16.80
N LEU A 65 -12.96 -1.57 16.39
CA LEU A 65 -12.66 -2.13 15.07
C LEU A 65 -11.81 -3.39 15.24
N ASP A 66 -12.33 -4.52 14.74
CA ASP A 66 -11.63 -5.79 14.69
C ASP A 66 -11.51 -6.27 13.25
N PHE A 67 -10.33 -6.76 12.86
CA PHE A 67 -10.13 -7.43 11.59
C PHE A 67 -10.14 -8.95 11.74
N ILE A 68 -10.83 -9.61 10.82
CA ILE A 68 -10.85 -11.07 10.71
C ILE A 68 -10.15 -11.42 9.42
N ILE A 69 -8.94 -11.99 9.53
CA ILE A 69 -8.15 -12.41 8.39
C ILE A 69 -8.02 -13.93 8.43
N THR A 70 -8.31 -14.58 7.31
CA THR A 70 -8.13 -16.02 7.15
C THR A 70 -7.20 -16.29 5.97
N ASP A 71 -6.41 -17.35 6.07
CA ASP A 71 -5.61 -17.87 4.96
C ASP A 71 -6.48 -18.66 3.94
N GLY A 72 -5.87 -19.16 2.86
CA GLY A 72 -6.54 -19.94 1.82
C GLY A 72 -7.09 -21.29 2.29
N GLN A 73 -6.73 -21.74 3.50
CA GLN A 73 -7.23 -22.96 4.14
C GLN A 73 -8.36 -22.65 5.14
N GLY A 74 -8.66 -21.38 5.38
CA GLY A 74 -9.67 -20.92 6.34
C GLY A 74 -9.16 -20.76 7.77
N ASN A 75 -7.85 -20.91 8.03
CA ASN A 75 -7.28 -20.70 9.35
C ASN A 75 -7.15 -19.20 9.63
N SER A 76 -7.37 -18.81 10.88
CA SER A 76 -7.19 -17.42 11.31
C SER A 76 -5.72 -17.02 11.31
N VAL A 77 -5.42 -15.87 10.71
CA VAL A 77 -4.07 -15.28 10.75
C VAL A 77 -3.81 -14.70 12.14
N THR A 78 -2.63 -15.00 12.70
CA THR A 78 -2.26 -14.60 14.06
C THR A 78 -2.04 -13.09 14.13
N PRO A 79 -2.70 -12.37 15.08
CA PRO A 79 -2.40 -10.98 15.36
C PRO A 79 -1.02 -10.81 16.00
N ARG A 80 -0.34 -9.68 15.75
CA ARG A 80 0.97 -9.34 16.34
C ARG A 80 0.91 -8.83 17.79
N GLY A 81 -0.28 -8.69 18.35
CA GLY A 81 -0.51 -8.19 19.69
C GLY A 81 -1.85 -7.48 19.80
N ASN A 82 -2.02 -6.70 20.87
CA ASN A 82 -3.26 -5.96 21.08
C ASN A 82 -3.28 -4.71 20.17
N THR A 83 -4.19 -4.70 19.21
CA THR A 83 -4.30 -3.64 18.22
C THR A 83 -5.24 -2.57 18.72
N MET A 84 -4.74 -1.37 18.99
CA MET A 84 -5.58 -0.24 19.37
C MET A 84 -5.74 0.73 18.19
N PHE A 85 -6.97 0.90 17.73
CA PHE A 85 -7.32 1.92 16.75
C PHE A 85 -7.71 3.21 17.48
N GLY A 86 -7.13 4.33 17.06
CA GLY A 86 -7.39 5.63 17.68
C GLY A 86 -8.86 6.06 17.58
N LYS A 87 -9.21 7.12 18.31
CA LYS A 87 -10.55 7.68 18.34
C LYS A 87 -11.01 8.16 16.96
N MET A 88 -12.29 7.92 16.63
CA MET A 88 -12.95 8.38 15.42
C MET A 88 -14.36 8.86 15.75
N THR A 89 -14.71 10.10 15.37
CA THR A 89 -16.05 10.65 15.54
C THR A 89 -16.70 10.83 14.17
N ILE A 90 -17.91 10.29 14.00
CA ILE A 90 -18.69 10.36 12.75
C ILE A 90 -20.02 11.02 13.07
N LYS A 91 -20.31 12.15 12.42
CA LYS A 91 -21.59 12.85 12.61
C LYS A 91 -22.74 12.05 12.02
N ALA A 92 -23.95 12.37 12.49
CA ALA A 92 -25.17 11.75 11.99
C ALA A 92 -25.28 11.92 10.47
N GLY A 93 -25.47 10.81 9.75
CA GLY A 93 -25.56 10.77 8.27
C GLY A 93 -24.24 10.83 7.52
N GLU A 94 -23.11 11.03 8.19
CA GLU A 94 -21.79 11.10 7.55
C GLU A 94 -21.11 9.72 7.43
N SER A 95 -20.12 9.66 6.54
CA SER A 95 -19.23 8.50 6.38
C SER A 95 -17.79 8.94 6.59
N LEU A 96 -17.00 8.13 7.30
CA LEU A 96 -15.55 8.31 7.42
C LEU A 96 -14.81 7.05 7.05
N ALA A 97 -13.67 7.23 6.37
CA ALA A 97 -12.76 6.16 6.00
C ALA A 97 -11.55 6.12 6.96
N ARG A 98 -11.16 4.90 7.35
CA ARG A 98 -9.94 4.62 8.11
C ARG A 98 -9.05 3.70 7.30
N GLU A 99 -7.83 4.15 7.02
CA GLU A 99 -6.80 3.31 6.43
C GLU A 99 -5.98 2.62 7.52
N VAL A 100 -5.73 1.33 7.35
CA VAL A 100 -4.97 0.49 8.28
C VAL A 100 -4.02 -0.39 7.48
N ASP A 101 -2.76 -0.40 7.88
CA ASP A 101 -1.76 -1.36 7.38
C ASP A 101 -1.89 -2.67 8.18
N LEU A 102 -2.49 -3.68 7.55
CA LEU A 102 -2.74 -4.97 8.18
C LEU A 102 -1.44 -5.70 8.58
N THR A 103 -0.32 -5.45 7.89
CA THR A 103 0.96 -6.10 8.19
C THR A 103 1.58 -5.65 9.51
N GLN A 104 1.20 -4.46 10.00
CA GLN A 104 1.60 -3.99 11.33
C GLN A 104 0.85 -4.71 12.46
N HIS A 105 -0.32 -5.25 12.17
CA HIS A 105 -1.23 -5.82 13.16
C HIS A 105 -1.33 -7.34 13.08
N PHE A 106 -0.97 -7.94 11.96
CA PHE A 106 -1.07 -9.38 11.70
C PHE A 106 0.23 -9.94 11.12
N ILE A 107 0.47 -11.23 11.34
CA ILE A 107 1.61 -11.94 10.77
C ILE A 107 1.25 -12.35 9.32
N LEU A 108 1.47 -11.43 8.39
CA LEU A 108 1.27 -11.61 6.95
C LEU A 108 2.63 -11.66 6.26
N THR A 109 3.44 -12.67 6.57
CA THR A 109 4.81 -12.81 6.04
C THR A 109 4.93 -13.90 4.99
N GLU A 110 4.03 -14.88 5.01
CA GLU A 110 4.07 -16.02 4.11
C GLU A 110 3.27 -15.74 2.82
N PRO A 111 3.76 -16.19 1.67
CA PRO A 111 2.98 -16.17 0.44
C PRO A 111 1.70 -16.99 0.57
N GLY A 112 0.61 -16.52 -0.02
CA GLY A 112 -0.67 -17.23 0.03
C GLY A 112 -1.86 -16.38 -0.37
N ASN A 113 -3.02 -17.03 -0.35
CA ASN A 113 -4.32 -16.37 -0.55
C ASN A 113 -4.91 -16.02 0.81
N PHE A 114 -5.46 -14.84 0.92
CA PHE A 114 -6.05 -14.33 2.16
C PHE A 114 -7.43 -13.74 1.90
N SER A 115 -8.29 -13.83 2.93
CA SER A 115 -9.57 -13.16 3.00
C SER A 115 -9.61 -12.26 4.21
N VAL A 116 -9.98 -11.00 4.04
CA VAL A 116 -10.10 -10.03 5.12
C VAL A 116 -11.51 -9.45 5.19
N GLY A 117 -12.05 -9.37 6.39
CA GLY A 117 -13.25 -8.64 6.77
C GLY A 117 -12.99 -7.85 8.03
N ALA A 118 -13.89 -6.93 8.36
CA ALA A 118 -13.82 -6.18 9.61
C ALA A 118 -15.18 -6.17 10.32
N VAL A 119 -15.14 -6.02 11.64
CA VAL A 119 -16.31 -5.85 12.51
C VAL A 119 -16.16 -4.51 13.23
N ILE A 120 -17.18 -3.68 13.13
CA ILE A 120 -17.27 -2.37 13.80
C ILE A 120 -18.25 -2.49 14.96
N HIS A 121 -17.75 -2.30 16.18
CA HIS A 121 -18.55 -2.35 17.39
C HIS A 121 -19.13 -0.99 17.72
N MET A 122 -20.43 -0.97 18.09
CA MET A 122 -21.11 0.26 18.50
C MET A 122 -20.50 0.82 19.78
N PRO A 123 -20.36 2.15 19.90
CA PRO A 123 -19.96 2.77 21.15
C PRO A 123 -20.89 2.36 22.30
N GLY A 124 -20.32 1.81 23.39
CA GLY A 124 -21.06 1.35 24.56
C GLY A 124 -21.73 -0.03 24.44
N ASN A 125 -21.70 -0.67 23.26
CA ASN A 125 -22.20 -2.03 23.07
C ASN A 125 -21.19 -2.87 22.26
N THR A 126 -20.34 -3.61 22.96
CA THR A 126 -19.30 -4.45 22.35
C THR A 126 -19.78 -5.84 21.93
N LYS A 127 -21.01 -6.21 22.31
CA LYS A 127 -21.58 -7.52 21.95
C LYS A 127 -22.16 -7.54 20.53
N GLU A 128 -22.55 -6.38 20.02
CA GLU A 128 -23.11 -6.24 18.69
C GLU A 128 -22.12 -5.49 17.79
N GLY A 129 -21.83 -6.05 16.63
CA GLY A 129 -20.96 -5.46 15.65
C GLY A 129 -21.56 -5.49 14.25
N THR A 130 -21.24 -4.49 13.44
CA THR A 130 -21.57 -4.44 12.02
C THR A 130 -20.41 -4.99 11.24
N SER A 131 -20.61 -6.09 10.52
CA SER A 131 -19.59 -6.69 9.66
C SER A 131 -19.52 -5.97 8.32
N THR A 132 -18.32 -5.85 7.79
CA THR A 132 -18.09 -5.40 6.41
C THR A 132 -18.28 -6.56 5.42
N ASN A 133 -18.21 -6.25 4.11
CA ASN A 133 -17.92 -7.24 3.09
C ASN A 133 -16.54 -7.88 3.35
N ARG A 134 -16.32 -9.07 2.79
CA ARG A 134 -15.01 -9.72 2.72
C ARG A 134 -14.30 -9.37 1.42
N VAL A 135 -12.99 -9.16 1.48
CA VAL A 135 -12.12 -8.88 0.33
C VAL A 135 -11.03 -9.95 0.28
N LEU A 136 -10.82 -10.48 -0.92
CA LEU A 136 -9.75 -11.43 -1.18
C LEU A 136 -8.51 -10.71 -1.70
N PHE A 137 -7.34 -11.12 -1.22
CA PHE A 137 -6.05 -10.69 -1.75
C PHE A 137 -5.04 -11.83 -1.72
N ASN A 138 -3.99 -11.70 -2.51
CA ASN A 138 -2.94 -12.69 -2.63
C ASN A 138 -1.58 -12.06 -2.31
N GLN A 139 -0.70 -12.81 -1.64
CA GLN A 139 0.71 -12.46 -1.46
C GLN A 139 1.59 -13.44 -2.21
N ASN A 140 2.49 -12.92 -3.05
CA ASN A 140 3.44 -13.69 -3.83
C ASN A 140 4.88 -13.34 -3.43
N PRO A 141 5.84 -14.27 -3.53
CA PRO A 141 7.25 -13.97 -3.21
C PRO A 141 7.92 -13.09 -4.26
N GLY A 142 7.32 -12.95 -5.46
CA GLY A 142 7.96 -12.31 -6.60
C GLY A 142 9.12 -13.14 -7.16
N LEU A 143 9.90 -12.54 -8.06
CA LEU A 143 11.10 -13.13 -8.65
C LEU A 143 12.32 -12.35 -8.16
N LEU A 144 13.16 -12.99 -7.33
CA LEU A 144 14.40 -12.39 -6.87
C LEU A 144 15.31 -12.12 -8.07
N TYR A 145 15.60 -10.84 -8.30
CA TYR A 145 16.48 -10.39 -9.38
C TYR A 145 17.94 -10.28 -8.92
N TRP A 146 18.14 -9.70 -7.72
CA TRP A 146 19.46 -9.46 -7.17
C TRP A 146 19.42 -9.49 -5.64
N SER A 147 20.53 -9.95 -5.03
CA SER A 147 20.66 -10.01 -3.57
C SER A 147 22.11 -9.77 -3.15
N GLN A 148 22.30 -9.00 -2.08
CA GLN A 148 23.60 -8.78 -1.44
C GLN A 148 23.45 -8.52 0.04
N SER A 149 24.30 -9.18 0.85
CA SER A 149 24.43 -8.92 2.27
C SER A 149 25.47 -7.84 2.53
N VAL A 150 25.15 -6.92 3.45
CA VAL A 150 25.98 -5.77 3.84
C VAL A 150 26.05 -5.65 5.35
N GLY A 151 27.13 -5.05 5.86
CA GLY A 151 27.20 -4.67 7.29
C GLY A 151 26.37 -3.42 7.57
N ILE A 152 25.89 -3.26 8.78
CA ILE A 152 25.26 -2.01 9.21
C ILE A 152 26.36 -1.06 9.70
N PRO A 153 26.51 0.15 9.13
CA PRO A 153 27.47 1.12 9.59
C PRO A 153 27.35 1.38 11.11
N GLY A 154 28.48 1.36 11.83
CA GLY A 154 28.49 1.55 13.28
C GLY A 154 28.06 0.33 14.13
N SER A 155 27.79 -0.82 13.52
CA SER A 155 27.39 -2.04 14.22
C SER A 155 28.23 -3.23 13.77
N SER A 156 29.16 -3.69 14.62
CA SER A 156 30.16 -4.71 14.27
C SER A 156 29.59 -6.11 13.97
N ASN A 157 28.35 -6.44 14.38
CA ASN A 157 27.80 -7.80 14.27
C ASN A 157 26.40 -7.85 13.66
N LYS A 158 25.92 -6.75 13.07
CA LYS A 158 24.61 -6.71 12.43
C LYS A 158 24.75 -6.60 10.92
N THR A 159 24.00 -7.42 10.22
CA THR A 159 23.96 -7.40 8.76
C THR A 159 22.56 -7.17 8.25
N ARG A 160 22.47 -6.63 7.05
CA ARG A 160 21.23 -6.56 6.25
C ARG A 160 21.46 -7.29 4.95
N THR A 161 20.40 -7.89 4.44
CA THR A 161 20.39 -8.41 3.07
C THR A 161 19.43 -7.56 2.26
N PHE A 162 19.97 -6.96 1.22
CA PHE A 162 19.18 -6.26 0.21
C PHE A 162 18.70 -7.25 -0.84
N HIS A 163 17.44 -7.15 -1.19
CA HIS A 163 16.86 -7.83 -2.34
C HIS A 163 16.27 -6.81 -3.31
N VAL A 164 16.47 -7.03 -4.59
CA VAL A 164 15.72 -6.40 -5.67
C VAL A 164 14.83 -7.47 -6.29
N ILE A 165 13.53 -7.23 -6.33
CA ILE A 165 12.54 -8.23 -6.71
C ILE A 165 11.69 -7.69 -7.87
N ASN A 166 11.57 -8.50 -8.92
CA ASN A 166 10.62 -8.27 -10.00
C ASN A 166 9.29 -8.92 -9.62
N PHE A 167 8.22 -8.17 -9.77
CA PHE A 167 6.87 -8.61 -9.41
C PHE A 167 5.91 -8.36 -10.57
N ALA A 168 5.21 -9.40 -10.99
CA ALA A 168 4.12 -9.27 -11.93
C ALA A 168 2.88 -8.74 -11.19
N GLY A 169 2.66 -7.44 -11.23
CA GLY A 169 1.45 -6.82 -10.70
C GLY A 169 0.23 -7.07 -11.59
N ASP A 170 -0.92 -6.52 -11.20
CA ASP A 170 -2.19 -6.76 -11.92
C ASP A 170 -2.15 -6.33 -13.39
N GLN A 171 -1.37 -5.33 -13.75
CA GLN A 171 -1.31 -4.79 -15.11
C GLN A 171 0.11 -4.61 -15.66
N LYS A 172 1.11 -4.52 -14.80
CA LYS A 172 2.49 -4.18 -15.17
C LYS A 172 3.49 -4.95 -14.33
N THR A 173 4.67 -5.17 -14.89
CA THR A 173 5.81 -5.61 -14.09
C THR A 173 6.29 -4.44 -13.23
N GLN A 174 6.55 -4.73 -11.98
CA GLN A 174 6.99 -3.78 -10.96
C GLN A 174 8.33 -4.23 -10.38
N ILE A 175 9.11 -3.28 -9.91
CA ILE A 175 10.38 -3.54 -9.23
C ILE A 175 10.27 -3.07 -7.78
N TYR A 176 10.71 -3.92 -6.86
CA TYR A 176 10.66 -3.69 -5.42
C TYR A 176 12.05 -3.74 -4.82
N ALA A 177 12.25 -2.94 -3.77
CA ALA A 177 13.33 -3.12 -2.82
C ALA A 177 12.78 -3.82 -1.58
N GLN A 178 13.54 -4.79 -1.08
CA GLN A 178 13.28 -5.46 0.18
C GLN A 178 14.57 -5.51 1.00
N VAL A 179 14.48 -5.09 2.25
CA VAL A 179 15.58 -5.16 3.21
C VAL A 179 15.20 -6.17 4.27
N VAL A 180 16.10 -7.11 4.51
CA VAL A 180 15.90 -8.24 5.41
C VAL A 180 16.99 -8.20 6.49
N ASP A 181 16.62 -8.51 7.72
CA ASP A 181 17.58 -8.70 8.80
C ASP A 181 18.43 -9.95 8.54
N GLY A 182 19.75 -9.76 8.40
CA GLY A 182 20.66 -10.84 7.97
C GLY A 182 20.77 -12.00 8.97
N ARG A 183 20.38 -11.81 10.23
CA ARG A 183 20.43 -12.85 11.26
C ARG A 183 19.10 -13.58 11.41
N THR A 184 17.99 -12.85 11.40
CA THR A 184 16.66 -13.42 11.69
C THR A 184 15.87 -13.76 10.42
N GLY A 185 16.28 -13.25 9.26
CA GLY A 185 15.52 -13.36 8.02
C GLY A 185 14.22 -12.54 7.98
N GLN A 186 13.95 -11.75 9.02
CA GLN A 186 12.73 -10.95 9.08
C GLN A 186 12.78 -9.76 8.13
N PHE A 187 11.66 -9.44 7.50
CA PHE A 187 11.53 -8.25 6.67
C PHE A 187 11.64 -6.99 7.54
N VAL A 188 12.64 -6.16 7.26
CA VAL A 188 12.78 -4.83 7.83
C VAL A 188 11.86 -3.88 7.08
N ARG A 189 11.92 -3.94 5.74
CA ARG A 189 11.06 -3.14 4.87
C ARG A 189 10.97 -3.73 3.47
N THR A 190 9.77 -3.67 2.90
CA THR A 190 9.49 -4.00 1.50
C THR A 190 8.66 -2.88 0.89
N PHE A 191 9.08 -2.35 -0.26
CA PHE A 191 8.34 -1.27 -0.90
C PHE A 191 8.60 -1.20 -2.41
N LEU A 192 7.61 -0.66 -3.12
CA LEU A 192 7.64 -0.47 -4.55
C LEU A 192 8.62 0.64 -4.94
N LEU A 193 9.56 0.35 -5.84
CA LEU A 193 10.42 1.36 -6.47
C LEU A 193 9.73 2.00 -7.69
N GLY A 194 8.97 1.21 -8.45
CA GLY A 194 8.22 1.71 -9.60
C GLY A 194 7.79 0.63 -10.58
N ASP A 195 7.16 1.05 -11.67
CA ASP A 195 6.87 0.19 -12.81
C ASP A 195 8.19 -0.09 -13.57
N LEU A 196 8.38 -1.34 -14.01
CA LEU A 196 9.58 -1.79 -14.70
C LEU A 196 9.26 -2.14 -16.15
N LEU A 197 9.95 -1.50 -17.06
CA LEU A 197 9.95 -1.88 -18.47
C LEU A 197 11.10 -2.86 -18.75
N MET A 198 10.78 -4.13 -19.02
CA MET A 198 11.74 -5.24 -19.14
C MET A 198 12.61 -5.19 -20.41
N LEU A 199 12.69 -4.08 -21.12
CA LEU A 199 13.58 -3.89 -22.29
C LEU A 199 15.05 -3.77 -21.91
N ARG A 200 15.35 -3.44 -20.66
CA ARG A 200 16.71 -3.34 -20.10
C ARG A 200 16.73 -3.99 -18.73
N LYS A 201 17.87 -4.62 -18.43
CA LYS A 201 18.12 -5.18 -17.09
C LYS A 201 18.33 -4.04 -16.10
N PRO A 202 17.73 -4.08 -14.90
CA PRO A 202 18.07 -3.15 -13.83
C PRO A 202 19.55 -3.22 -13.47
N LEU A 203 20.15 -2.09 -13.17
CA LEU A 203 21.51 -1.99 -12.64
C LEU A 203 21.40 -1.85 -11.12
N VAL A 204 22.17 -2.67 -10.39
CA VAL A 204 22.17 -2.66 -8.92
C VAL A 204 23.60 -2.70 -8.43
N THR A 205 23.91 -1.85 -7.45
CA THR A 205 25.22 -1.84 -6.78
C THR A 205 25.07 -1.33 -5.35
N VAL A 206 26.09 -1.48 -4.53
CA VAL A 206 26.17 -0.95 -3.16
C VAL A 206 27.36 -0.01 -3.05
N ASP A 207 27.16 1.13 -2.39
CA ASP A 207 28.20 2.13 -2.16
C ASP A 207 29.00 1.86 -0.86
N ARG A 208 29.98 2.73 -0.57
CA ARG A 208 30.79 2.65 0.66
C ARG A 208 30.01 2.89 1.96
N LEU A 209 28.87 3.56 1.89
CA LEU A 209 27.97 3.79 3.04
C LEU A 209 27.02 2.61 3.26
N GLN A 210 27.17 1.55 2.44
CA GLN A 210 26.28 0.38 2.43
C GLN A 210 24.86 0.74 1.99
N HIS A 211 24.68 1.77 1.15
CA HIS A 211 23.43 2.06 0.49
C HIS A 211 23.32 1.27 -0.82
N MET A 212 22.15 0.70 -1.05
CA MET A 212 21.82 0.05 -2.32
C MET A 212 21.35 1.08 -3.33
N HIS A 213 21.99 1.10 -4.49
CA HIS A 213 21.57 1.89 -5.65
C HIS A 213 20.91 0.99 -6.68
N VAL A 214 19.70 1.34 -7.09
CA VAL A 214 18.94 0.60 -8.11
C VAL A 214 18.58 1.57 -9.22
N MET A 215 18.97 1.26 -10.45
CA MET A 215 18.57 2.00 -11.64
C MET A 215 17.82 1.09 -12.59
N PHE A 216 16.67 1.52 -13.05
CA PHE A 216 15.80 0.74 -13.92
C PHE A 216 15.05 1.60 -14.94
N LEU A 217 14.70 1.00 -16.06
CA LEU A 217 13.92 1.63 -17.13
C LEU A 217 12.44 1.61 -16.74
N ALA A 218 11.82 2.77 -16.48
CA ALA A 218 10.42 2.89 -16.13
C ALA A 218 9.51 3.14 -17.35
N THR A 219 10.02 3.87 -18.34
CA THR A 219 9.36 4.09 -19.64
C THR A 219 10.39 3.97 -20.76
N PRO A 220 10.03 3.95 -22.04
CA PRO A 220 11.01 3.82 -23.13
C PRO A 220 12.15 4.87 -23.13
N THR A 221 11.92 6.01 -22.47
CA THR A 221 12.88 7.14 -22.45
C THR A 221 13.29 7.58 -21.06
N MET A 222 12.70 7.01 -20.00
CA MET A 222 12.96 7.44 -18.63
C MET A 222 13.50 6.31 -17.76
N TRP A 223 14.58 6.60 -17.08
CA TRP A 223 15.22 5.76 -16.09
C TRP A 223 14.97 6.32 -14.70
N VAL A 224 14.77 5.45 -13.73
CA VAL A 224 14.63 5.83 -12.32
C VAL A 224 15.85 5.29 -11.57
N HIS A 225 16.51 6.15 -10.83
CA HIS A 225 17.56 5.82 -9.88
C HIS A 225 17.01 5.98 -8.48
N CYS A 226 17.17 4.95 -7.65
CA CYS A 226 16.79 4.94 -6.24
C CYS A 226 18.01 4.58 -5.40
N GLU A 227 18.17 5.28 -4.25
CA GLU A 227 19.17 5.00 -3.23
C GLU A 227 18.45 4.61 -1.94
N ILE A 228 18.81 3.48 -1.35
CA ILE A 228 18.14 2.86 -0.21
C ILE A 228 19.19 2.54 0.87
N ASP A 229 18.97 2.99 2.11
CA ASP A 229 19.83 2.71 3.24
C ASP A 229 19.60 1.32 3.87
N THR A 230 20.41 0.97 4.87
CA THR A 230 20.32 -0.32 5.58
C THR A 230 19.06 -0.49 6.43
N ASP A 231 18.31 0.58 6.70
CA ASP A 231 17.02 0.51 7.39
C ASP A 231 15.83 0.46 6.40
N GLY A 232 16.14 0.40 5.09
CA GLY A 232 15.14 0.35 4.04
C GLY A 232 14.47 1.70 3.77
N LYS A 233 15.10 2.81 4.18
CA LYS A 233 14.61 4.14 3.85
C LYS A 233 15.07 4.53 2.45
N LEU A 234 14.16 5.03 1.64
CA LEU A 234 14.48 5.66 0.37
C LEU A 234 15.17 7.01 0.65
N VAL A 235 16.48 7.06 0.43
CA VAL A 235 17.34 8.23 0.68
C VAL A 235 17.20 9.23 -0.47
N ASN A 236 17.25 8.71 -1.70
CA ASN A 236 17.16 9.53 -2.90
C ASN A 236 16.35 8.81 -4.00
N ARG A 237 15.68 9.59 -4.83
CA ARG A 237 15.00 9.12 -6.03
C ARG A 237 15.08 10.18 -7.13
N GLU A 238 15.72 9.82 -8.22
CA GLU A 238 15.92 10.70 -9.37
C GLU A 238 15.41 10.06 -10.64
N ILE A 239 14.99 10.90 -11.59
CA ILE A 239 14.58 10.48 -12.93
C ILE A 239 15.62 11.00 -13.92
N HIS A 240 16.04 10.12 -14.81
CA HIS A 240 17.07 10.39 -15.80
C HIS A 240 16.54 10.08 -17.20
N GLN A 241 17.01 10.85 -18.16
CA GLN A 241 16.89 10.56 -19.59
C GLN A 241 18.22 10.08 -20.15
N ARG A 242 18.14 9.47 -21.31
CA ARG A 242 19.30 9.02 -22.07
C ARG A 242 20.22 10.19 -22.39
N GLY A 243 21.50 10.01 -22.15
CA GLY A 243 22.54 10.96 -22.56
C GLY A 243 23.01 10.73 -24.00
N ASP A 244 23.94 11.56 -24.46
CA ASP A 244 24.44 11.53 -25.83
C ASP A 244 25.19 10.24 -26.19
N GLN A 245 25.76 9.56 -25.18
CA GLN A 245 26.54 8.33 -25.38
C GLN A 245 25.76 7.04 -25.13
N GLY A 246 24.44 7.11 -24.98
CA GLY A 246 23.57 5.94 -24.79
C GLY A 246 22.78 5.94 -23.47
N ASP A 247 22.50 4.76 -22.95
CA ASP A 247 21.66 4.60 -21.75
C ASP A 247 22.40 5.05 -20.47
N PRO A 248 21.72 5.59 -19.47
CA PRO A 248 22.29 5.89 -18.15
C PRO A 248 22.92 4.66 -17.50
N GLN A 249 24.01 4.87 -16.76
CA GLN A 249 24.75 3.81 -16.08
C GLN A 249 25.07 4.20 -14.64
N LEU A 250 25.15 3.20 -13.75
CA LEU A 250 25.72 3.35 -12.41
C LEU A 250 27.23 3.09 -12.49
N ILE A 251 28.03 4.06 -12.07
CA ILE A 251 29.49 3.95 -12.00
C ILE A 251 29.91 4.00 -10.53
N THR A 252 30.64 2.98 -10.11
CA THR A 252 31.29 2.94 -8.79
C THR A 252 32.72 3.44 -8.94
N PHE A 253 33.09 4.48 -8.21
CA PHE A 253 34.44 5.06 -8.19
C PHE A 253 35.34 4.30 -7.22
N ALA A 254 36.64 4.54 -7.35
CA ALA A 254 37.66 3.90 -6.51
C ALA A 254 37.50 4.21 -5.00
N ASP A 255 36.90 5.34 -4.65
CA ASP A 255 36.57 5.72 -3.28
C ASP A 255 35.26 5.04 -2.76
N GLY A 256 34.64 4.17 -3.55
CA GLY A 256 33.40 3.47 -3.23
C GLY A 256 32.13 4.31 -3.35
N THR A 257 32.21 5.53 -3.90
CA THR A 257 31.00 6.31 -4.22
C THR A 257 30.35 5.81 -5.52
N VAL A 258 29.02 5.92 -5.58
CA VAL A 258 28.23 5.55 -6.77
C VAL A 258 27.62 6.81 -7.37
N ARG A 259 27.70 6.95 -8.68
CA ARG A 259 27.07 8.05 -9.44
C ARG A 259 26.40 7.55 -10.70
N VAL A 260 25.39 8.29 -11.13
CA VAL A 260 24.77 8.10 -12.44
C VAL A 260 25.61 8.83 -13.49
N ALA A 261 26.01 8.11 -14.53
CA ALA A 261 26.73 8.65 -15.68
C ALA A 261 25.91 8.49 -16.96
N ASN A 262 26.31 9.24 -17.99
CA ASN A 262 25.69 9.22 -19.31
C ASN A 262 24.17 9.46 -19.26
N SER A 263 23.77 10.48 -18.51
CA SER A 263 22.35 10.79 -18.26
C SER A 263 22.11 12.28 -18.24
N ILE A 264 20.90 12.66 -18.59
CA ILE A 264 20.35 13.99 -18.40
C ILE A 264 19.31 13.90 -17.29
N PRO A 265 19.45 14.63 -16.16
CA PRO A 265 18.43 14.67 -15.13
C PRO A 265 17.10 15.19 -15.72
N TYR A 266 15.99 14.52 -15.39
CA TYR A 266 14.68 14.93 -15.87
C TYR A 266 14.07 16.00 -14.96
N ASP A 267 13.86 17.19 -15.54
CA ASP A 267 13.13 18.28 -14.89
C ASP A 267 11.64 18.25 -15.34
N ALA A 268 10.77 17.80 -14.43
CA ALA A 268 9.34 17.70 -14.68
C ALA A 268 8.70 19.08 -14.97
N LYS A 269 9.22 20.16 -14.36
CA LYS A 269 8.72 21.52 -14.55
C LYS A 269 9.09 22.03 -15.94
N ALA A 270 10.36 21.91 -16.32
CA ALA A 270 10.81 22.27 -17.67
C ALA A 270 10.08 21.49 -18.76
N ALA A 271 9.86 20.17 -18.58
CA ALA A 271 9.11 19.34 -19.51
C ALA A 271 7.62 19.75 -19.61
N ALA A 272 7.00 20.17 -18.51
CA ALA A 272 5.63 20.67 -18.52
C ALA A 272 5.52 22.03 -19.24
N GLU A 273 6.49 22.92 -19.04
CA GLU A 273 6.58 24.22 -19.74
C GLU A 273 6.79 24.03 -21.24
N GLU A 274 7.63 23.09 -21.65
CA GLU A 274 7.87 22.77 -23.05
C GLU A 274 6.61 22.22 -23.72
N LYS A 275 5.90 21.28 -23.07
CA LYS A 275 4.62 20.78 -23.56
C LYS A 275 3.56 21.89 -23.69
N ALA A 276 3.53 22.84 -22.76
CA ALA A 276 2.62 23.98 -22.82
C ALA A 276 2.92 24.91 -24.01
N LYS A 277 4.20 25.10 -24.36
CA LYS A 277 4.63 25.85 -25.55
C LYS A 277 4.20 25.15 -26.85
N ILE A 278 4.34 23.83 -26.94
CA ILE A 278 3.94 23.05 -28.10
C ILE A 278 2.41 23.12 -28.31
N ARG A 279 1.61 23.04 -27.26
CA ARG A 279 0.15 23.20 -27.35
C ARG A 279 -0.27 24.58 -27.86
N LYS A 280 0.40 25.65 -27.44
CA LYS A 280 0.15 27.00 -27.93
C LYS A 280 0.56 27.20 -29.39
N ALA A 281 1.58 26.49 -29.85
CA ALA A 281 2.01 26.54 -31.27
C ALA A 281 1.10 25.73 -32.19
N SER A 282 0.33 24.77 -31.69
CA SER A 282 -0.67 24.01 -32.48
C SER A 282 -2.03 24.69 -32.58
N ASP A 283 -2.30 25.72 -31.80
CA ASP A 283 -3.46 26.60 -31.94
C ASP A 283 -3.23 27.53 -33.17
N ARG A 284 -3.45 26.98 -34.36
CA ARG A 284 -3.46 27.80 -35.59
C ARG A 284 -4.61 28.81 -35.49
N PRO A 285 -4.35 30.11 -35.74
CA PRO A 285 -5.43 31.06 -35.89
C PRO A 285 -6.38 30.57 -36.99
N PRO A 286 -7.70 30.77 -36.83
CA PRO A 286 -8.65 30.38 -37.87
C PRO A 286 -8.25 31.04 -39.18
N VAL A 287 -8.10 30.24 -40.24
CA VAL A 287 -7.88 30.76 -41.61
C VAL A 287 -9.16 31.46 -42.02
N THR A 288 -9.19 32.78 -41.99
CA THR A 288 -10.23 33.61 -42.58
C THR A 288 -9.99 33.57 -44.08
N TYR A 289 -10.93 32.94 -44.82
CA TYR A 289 -11.05 33.04 -46.28
C TYR A 289 -11.78 34.31 -46.67
#